data_21bf46d55574ff7af5b4af2795b2e285
#
_entry.id   21bf46d55574ff7af5b4af2795b2e285
#
_cell.length_a   1.000
_cell.length_b   1.000
_cell.length_c   1.000
_cell.angle_alpha   90.00
_cell.angle_beta   90.00
_cell.angle_gamma   90.00
#
_symmetry.space_group_name_H-M   'P 1'
#
loop_
_entity.id
_entity.type
_entity.pdbx_description
1 polymer ?
#
loop_
_entity_poly.entity_id
_entity_poly.type
_entity_poly.pdbx_seq_one_letter_code
_entity_poly.pdbx_strand_id
1 'polypeptide(L)'
;MAEFDITRIPRYSSKSSYAHFDHRISFAEAQAKILDPGYVSQHAFYPLISNEIIAVRYRGGKRSCKVRNIAYASHFDHHVFQYYSYLWSDLYNKKAIAEKFNEVAVAYRSSPSSDSAVFAVSNISSAKKAFDYIREQDSAFVLTGDFESFFDNLNHVHLMTSLRSLFPSGRLPDDHYQVIKNILHYSCWPIADLAARHELPWPAIDPTREKMISEAATELRFKSIRELNKLDVILPKSEFLANKSKVITRPWK
;
A
#
# COMPACT_ATOMS: atom_id res chain seq x y z
N MET A 1 25.83 6.37 -4.98
CA MET A 1 24.52 6.13 -4.33
C MET A 1 24.74 6.31 -2.84
N ALA A 2 23.96 7.15 -2.16
CA ALA A 2 24.03 7.23 -0.71
C ALA A 2 23.65 5.84 -0.17
N GLU A 3 24.47 5.32 0.73
CA GLU A 3 24.25 4.03 1.36
C GLU A 3 22.92 4.07 2.10
N PHE A 4 22.03 3.13 1.78
CA PHE A 4 20.73 3.05 2.42
C PHE A 4 20.88 2.67 3.88
N ASP A 5 20.72 3.64 4.76
CA ASP A 5 20.74 3.39 6.20
C ASP A 5 19.34 3.06 6.72
N ILE A 6 19.06 1.79 6.81
CA ILE A 6 17.79 1.23 7.26
C ILE A 6 17.50 1.56 8.73
N THR A 7 18.53 1.83 9.54
CA THR A 7 18.36 2.12 10.97
C THR A 7 17.63 3.45 11.19
N ARG A 8 17.60 4.32 10.17
CA ARG A 8 16.89 5.59 10.18
C ARG A 8 15.38 5.46 9.98
N ILE A 9 14.86 4.25 9.70
CA ILE A 9 13.44 4.03 9.46
C ILE A 9 12.85 3.08 10.52
N PRO A 10 12.35 3.59 11.65
CA PRO A 10 11.86 2.78 12.77
C PRO A 10 10.74 1.79 12.40
N ARG A 11 10.03 2.04 11.28
CA ARG A 11 8.90 1.20 10.84
C ARG A 11 9.30 -0.15 10.24
N TYR A 12 10.57 -0.36 9.89
CA TYR A 12 11.02 -1.60 9.24
C TYR A 12 11.41 -2.70 10.22
N SER A 13 11.50 -2.43 11.51
CA SER A 13 12.04 -3.39 12.48
C SER A 13 11.04 -4.41 13.00
N SER A 14 9.74 -4.19 12.87
CA SER A 14 8.72 -5.04 13.48
C SER A 14 8.13 -6.07 12.51
N LYS A 15 7.98 -7.31 13.00
CA LYS A 15 7.19 -8.34 12.31
C LYS A 15 5.73 -7.92 12.26
N SER A 16 5.07 -8.15 11.11
CA SER A 16 3.65 -7.86 10.96
C SER A 16 2.79 -8.75 11.88
N SER A 17 1.68 -8.21 12.37
CA SER A 17 0.77 -8.92 13.28
C SER A 17 -0.21 -9.87 12.59
N TYR A 18 -0.44 -9.69 11.27
CA TYR A 18 -1.33 -10.54 10.49
C TYR A 18 -0.64 -11.84 10.05
N ALA A 19 -1.41 -12.88 9.76
CA ALA A 19 -0.91 -14.10 9.15
C ALA A 19 -1.03 -14.04 7.61
N HIS A 20 -0.11 -14.69 6.90
CA HIS A 20 -0.09 -14.76 5.44
C HIS A 20 0.36 -16.14 4.96
N PHE A 21 0.76 -16.28 3.69
CA PHE A 21 1.24 -17.54 3.10
C PHE A 21 2.70 -17.84 3.41
N ASP A 22 3.41 -16.89 4.00
CA ASP A 22 4.78 -17.00 4.46
C ASP A 22 4.90 -16.76 5.97
N HIS A 23 6.02 -17.18 6.56
CA HIS A 23 6.31 -16.94 7.96
C HIS A 23 6.58 -15.48 8.23
N ARG A 24 6.21 -15.01 9.43
CA ARG A 24 6.54 -13.67 9.86
C ARG A 24 8.03 -13.44 9.94
N ILE A 25 8.51 -12.50 9.18
CA ILE A 25 9.90 -12.12 9.09
C ILE A 25 10.05 -10.62 9.36
N SER A 26 11.14 -10.24 10.04
CA SER A 26 11.51 -8.83 10.17
C SER A 26 12.33 -8.38 8.95
N PHE A 27 12.44 -7.07 8.75
CA PHE A 27 13.29 -6.56 7.68
C PHE A 27 14.74 -7.01 7.87
N ALA A 28 15.27 -6.98 9.09
CA ALA A 28 16.65 -7.39 9.37
C ALA A 28 16.93 -8.82 8.95
N GLU A 29 15.97 -9.74 9.17
CA GLU A 29 16.09 -11.14 8.75
C GLU A 29 16.03 -11.29 7.22
N ALA A 30 15.28 -10.42 6.53
CA ALA A 30 15.09 -10.47 5.08
C ALA A 30 16.10 -9.61 4.29
N GLN A 31 16.84 -8.74 4.96
CA GLN A 31 17.66 -7.67 4.39
C GLN A 31 18.61 -8.15 3.29
N ALA A 32 19.36 -9.23 3.53
CA ALA A 32 20.33 -9.72 2.55
C ALA A 32 19.71 -10.05 1.19
N LYS A 33 18.48 -10.56 1.17
CA LYS A 33 17.74 -10.87 -0.06
C LYS A 33 17.09 -9.64 -0.67
N ILE A 34 16.60 -8.71 0.15
CA ILE A 34 15.93 -7.49 -0.32
C ILE A 34 16.94 -6.54 -0.98
N LEU A 35 18.16 -6.49 -0.46
CA LEU A 35 19.24 -5.66 -1.00
C LEU A 35 19.98 -6.28 -2.19
N ASP A 36 19.67 -7.52 -2.55
CA ASP A 36 20.21 -8.19 -3.74
C ASP A 36 19.29 -7.99 -4.95
N PRO A 37 19.63 -7.11 -5.91
CA PRO A 37 18.83 -6.89 -7.11
C PRO A 37 18.66 -8.17 -7.95
N GLY A 38 19.67 -9.06 -7.97
CA GLY A 38 19.59 -10.33 -8.68
C GLY A 38 18.52 -11.25 -8.07
N TYR A 39 18.44 -11.31 -6.74
CA TYR A 39 17.39 -12.06 -6.06
C TYR A 39 16.01 -11.47 -6.34
N VAL A 40 15.83 -10.16 -6.19
CA VAL A 40 14.51 -9.50 -6.37
C VAL A 40 14.04 -9.56 -7.81
N SER A 41 14.93 -9.46 -8.81
CA SER A 41 14.56 -9.58 -10.23
C SER A 41 13.94 -10.93 -10.59
N GLN A 42 14.25 -11.99 -9.85
CA GLN A 42 13.74 -13.34 -10.05
C GLN A 42 12.70 -13.75 -9.00
N HIS A 43 12.39 -12.88 -8.03
CA HIS A 43 11.48 -13.20 -6.94
C HIS A 43 10.05 -13.41 -7.43
N ALA A 44 9.43 -14.52 -6.98
CA ALA A 44 8.04 -14.82 -7.22
C ALA A 44 7.18 -14.31 -6.05
N PHE A 45 6.43 -13.25 -6.27
CA PHE A 45 5.55 -12.65 -5.27
C PHE A 45 4.34 -13.53 -4.97
N TYR A 46 3.92 -13.55 -3.72
CA TYR A 46 2.67 -14.17 -3.33
C TYR A 46 1.48 -13.32 -3.75
N PRO A 47 0.28 -13.93 -3.95
CA PRO A 47 -0.93 -13.13 -4.10
C PRO A 47 -1.20 -12.34 -2.82
N LEU A 48 -1.75 -11.15 -2.97
CA LEU A 48 -2.22 -10.34 -1.84
C LEU A 48 -3.43 -11.02 -1.19
N ILE A 49 -3.63 -10.86 0.11
CA ILE A 49 -4.89 -11.24 0.76
C ILE A 49 -5.80 -10.02 0.75
N SER A 50 -6.96 -10.13 0.08
CA SER A 50 -7.93 -9.04 -0.02
C SER A 50 -9.04 -9.15 1.02
N ASN A 51 -9.40 -8.00 1.60
CA ASN A 51 -10.45 -7.87 2.59
C ASN A 51 -11.34 -6.66 2.28
N GLU A 52 -12.64 -6.82 2.44
CA GLU A 52 -13.60 -5.73 2.36
C GLU A 52 -13.86 -5.17 3.75
N ILE A 53 -13.60 -3.88 3.92
CA ILE A 53 -13.89 -3.15 5.15
C ILE A 53 -14.93 -2.06 4.92
N ILE A 54 -15.74 -1.79 5.93
CA ILE A 54 -16.71 -0.70 5.90
C ILE A 54 -16.08 0.54 6.52
N ALA A 55 -15.91 1.57 5.70
CA ALA A 55 -15.52 2.89 6.16
C ALA A 55 -16.76 3.74 6.44
N VAL A 56 -16.99 4.05 7.71
CA VAL A 56 -18.09 4.91 8.13
C VAL A 56 -17.63 6.35 8.14
N ARG A 57 -18.44 7.24 7.56
CA ARG A 57 -18.21 8.69 7.58
C ARG A 57 -19.46 9.40 8.12
N TYR A 58 -19.23 10.44 8.88
CA TYR A 58 -20.26 11.36 9.33
C TYR A 58 -20.02 12.73 8.70
N ARG A 59 -21.02 13.26 7.98
CA ARG A 59 -20.94 14.58 7.39
C ARG A 59 -22.29 15.27 7.53
N GLY A 60 -22.31 16.46 8.16
CA GLY A 60 -23.54 17.24 8.37
C GLY A 60 -24.63 16.46 9.13
N GLY A 61 -24.25 15.68 10.16
CA GLY A 61 -25.18 14.86 10.92
C GLY A 61 -25.66 13.58 10.21
N LYS A 62 -25.29 13.36 8.96
CA LYS A 62 -25.66 12.17 8.19
C LYS A 62 -24.51 11.14 8.21
N ARG A 63 -24.87 9.90 8.51
CA ARG A 63 -23.99 8.74 8.38
C ARG A 63 -23.95 8.26 6.94
N SER A 64 -22.76 8.09 6.39
CA SER A 64 -22.57 7.39 5.12
C SER A 64 -21.58 6.23 5.30
N CYS A 65 -21.79 5.14 4.59
CA CYS A 65 -20.93 3.98 4.60
C CYS A 65 -20.36 3.73 3.21
N LYS A 66 -19.08 3.37 3.15
CA LYS A 66 -18.42 2.99 1.90
C LYS A 66 -17.65 1.68 2.14
N VAL A 67 -17.88 0.70 1.28
CA VAL A 67 -17.05 -0.52 1.26
C VAL A 67 -15.71 -0.16 0.61
N ARG A 68 -14.63 -0.55 1.24
CA ARG A 68 -13.27 -0.40 0.73
C ARG A 68 -12.62 -1.76 0.65
N ASN A 69 -12.11 -2.07 -0.52
CA ASN A 69 -11.24 -3.21 -0.72
C ASN A 69 -9.84 -2.84 -0.26
N ILE A 70 -9.33 -3.54 0.74
CA ILE A 70 -7.94 -3.44 1.16
C ILE A 70 -7.24 -4.75 0.83
N ALA A 71 -5.96 -4.68 0.57
CA ALA A 71 -5.14 -5.85 0.34
C ALA A 71 -3.81 -5.71 1.08
N TYR A 72 -3.28 -6.82 1.57
CA TYR A 72 -2.00 -6.85 2.26
C TYR A 72 -1.11 -7.95 1.67
N ALA A 73 0.18 -7.64 1.62
CA ALA A 73 1.19 -8.47 1.01
C ALA A 73 1.71 -9.52 2.00
N SER A 74 2.36 -10.55 1.51
CA SER A 74 3.15 -11.46 2.31
C SER A 74 4.24 -10.72 3.09
N HIS A 75 4.76 -11.32 4.13
CA HIS A 75 5.69 -10.62 5.03
C HIS A 75 6.99 -10.23 4.31
N PHE A 76 7.53 -11.13 3.49
CA PHE A 76 8.72 -10.82 2.70
C PHE A 76 8.41 -9.77 1.62
N ASP A 77 7.32 -9.95 0.87
CA ASP A 77 6.93 -9.03 -0.20
C ASP A 77 6.61 -7.62 0.33
N HIS A 78 6.01 -7.53 1.53
CA HIS A 78 5.77 -6.26 2.21
C HIS A 78 7.08 -5.48 2.40
N HIS A 79 8.14 -6.14 2.88
CA HIS A 79 9.45 -5.51 3.04
C HIS A 79 10.09 -5.13 1.71
N VAL A 80 9.95 -5.95 0.67
CA VAL A 80 10.39 -5.60 -0.69
C VAL A 80 9.66 -4.34 -1.17
N PHE A 81 8.32 -4.29 -1.08
CA PHE A 81 7.54 -3.12 -1.49
C PHE A 81 7.91 -1.87 -0.70
N GLN A 82 8.14 -1.97 0.60
CA GLN A 82 8.60 -0.85 1.43
C GLN A 82 9.95 -0.32 0.97
N TYR A 83 10.92 -1.20 0.73
CA TYR A 83 12.26 -0.82 0.29
C TYR A 83 12.24 -0.11 -1.07
N TYR A 84 11.56 -0.68 -2.06
CA TYR A 84 11.46 -0.07 -3.38
C TYR A 84 10.64 1.22 -3.38
N SER A 85 9.60 1.32 -2.56
CA SER A 85 8.86 2.57 -2.34
C SER A 85 9.78 3.67 -1.80
N TYR A 86 10.69 3.33 -0.89
CA TYR A 86 11.69 4.27 -0.38
C TYR A 86 12.65 4.71 -1.49
N LEU A 87 13.21 3.80 -2.27
CA LEU A 87 14.10 4.13 -3.38
C LEU A 87 13.44 5.05 -4.41
N TRP A 88 12.20 4.73 -4.80
CA TRP A 88 11.44 5.56 -5.75
C TRP A 88 11.08 6.92 -5.17
N SER A 89 10.76 7.00 -3.89
CA SER A 89 10.49 8.26 -3.20
C SER A 89 11.71 9.17 -3.18
N ASP A 90 12.89 8.62 -2.95
CA ASP A 90 14.15 9.40 -3.00
C ASP A 90 14.43 9.93 -4.41
N LEU A 91 14.32 9.08 -5.43
CA LEU A 91 14.49 9.49 -6.83
C LEU A 91 13.47 10.57 -7.24
N TYR A 92 12.20 10.37 -6.86
CA TYR A 92 11.14 11.35 -7.13
C TYR A 92 11.39 12.68 -6.43
N ASN A 93 11.83 12.67 -5.17
CA ASN A 93 12.15 13.89 -4.42
C ASN A 93 13.29 14.68 -5.08
N LYS A 94 14.35 13.99 -5.52
CA LYS A 94 15.46 14.61 -6.26
C LYS A 94 14.97 15.29 -7.55
N LYS A 95 14.11 14.60 -8.31
CA LYS A 95 13.49 15.15 -9.51
C LYS A 95 12.59 16.34 -9.20
N ALA A 96 11.72 16.24 -8.19
CA ALA A 96 10.81 17.31 -7.80
C ALA A 96 11.56 18.60 -7.39
N ILE A 97 12.70 18.47 -6.71
CA ILE A 97 13.56 19.60 -6.36
C ILE A 97 14.22 20.19 -7.61
N ALA A 98 14.78 19.34 -8.48
CA ALA A 98 15.46 19.78 -9.70
C ALA A 98 14.52 20.50 -10.67
N GLU A 99 13.30 20.04 -10.79
CA GLU A 99 12.24 20.62 -11.65
C GLU A 99 11.36 21.66 -10.95
N LYS A 100 11.66 22.02 -9.69
CA LYS A 100 11.04 23.11 -8.92
C LYS A 100 9.53 22.94 -8.66
N PHE A 101 9.03 21.70 -8.57
CA PHE A 101 7.63 21.45 -8.21
C PHE A 101 7.45 20.77 -6.83
N ASN A 102 8.52 20.71 -6.03
CA ASN A 102 8.52 20.08 -4.70
C ASN A 102 7.56 20.74 -3.71
N GLU A 103 7.19 22.01 -3.90
CA GLU A 103 6.29 22.74 -3.02
C GLU A 103 4.79 22.50 -3.33
N VAL A 104 4.48 22.09 -4.55
CA VAL A 104 3.08 21.83 -4.98
C VAL A 104 2.68 20.37 -4.87
N ALA A 105 3.58 19.43 -5.11
CA ALA A 105 3.33 18.01 -5.00
C ALA A 105 3.63 17.51 -3.58
N VAL A 106 2.80 17.85 -2.61
CA VAL A 106 3.07 17.66 -1.18
C VAL A 106 2.50 16.36 -0.58
N ALA A 107 1.50 15.74 -1.23
CA ALA A 107 0.82 14.55 -0.69
C ALA A 107 1.68 13.30 -0.82
N TYR A 108 1.60 12.42 0.19
CA TYR A 108 2.26 11.09 0.23
C TYR A 108 3.78 11.11 0.04
N ARG A 109 4.43 12.24 0.27
CA ARG A 109 5.88 12.36 0.21
C ARG A 109 6.49 12.26 1.60
N SER A 110 7.51 11.42 1.73
CA SER A 110 8.44 11.44 2.85
C SER A 110 9.75 12.05 2.35
N SER A 111 10.29 13.05 3.05
CA SER A 111 11.61 13.59 2.72
C SER A 111 12.68 12.90 3.58
N PRO A 112 13.58 12.12 2.99
CA PRO A 112 14.62 11.41 3.75
C PRO A 112 15.87 12.28 4.03
N SER A 113 15.96 13.47 3.46
CA SER A 113 17.18 14.23 3.44
C SER A 113 17.08 15.61 4.07
N SER A 114 17.10 15.67 5.38
CA SER A 114 17.70 16.78 6.08
C SER A 114 18.22 16.30 7.42
N ASP A 115 19.44 16.66 7.76
CA ASP A 115 20.09 16.42 9.06
C ASP A 115 19.39 17.12 10.24
N SER A 116 18.27 17.74 10.00
CA SER A 116 17.38 18.32 10.99
C SER A 116 16.07 17.56 11.03
N ALA A 117 15.65 17.18 12.22
CA ALA A 117 14.42 16.49 12.58
C ALA A 117 13.33 16.63 11.50
N VAL A 118 13.19 15.60 10.70
CA VAL A 118 12.33 15.58 9.52
C VAL A 118 10.91 15.83 9.97
N PHE A 119 10.44 17.03 9.74
CA PHE A 119 9.02 17.26 9.62
C PHE A 119 8.54 16.44 8.41
N ALA A 120 8.02 15.25 8.65
CA ALA A 120 7.11 14.67 7.70
C ALA A 120 6.09 15.78 7.43
N VAL A 121 6.08 16.31 6.20
CA VAL A 121 5.13 17.37 5.82
C VAL A 121 3.76 16.74 6.01
N SER A 122 3.12 17.03 7.13
CA SER A 122 1.82 16.48 7.43
C SER A 122 0.79 17.17 6.54
N ASN A 123 -0.28 16.47 6.20
CA ASN A 123 -1.40 17.08 5.46
C ASN A 123 -1.92 18.34 6.20
N ILE A 124 -1.77 18.39 7.53
CA ILE A 124 -2.15 19.53 8.36
C ILE A 124 -1.26 20.74 8.06
N SER A 125 0.06 20.55 7.97
CA SER A 125 0.99 21.65 7.69
C SER A 125 0.83 22.18 6.26
N SER A 126 0.54 21.29 5.30
CA SER A 126 0.25 21.69 3.91
C SER A 126 -1.08 22.45 3.82
N ALA A 127 -2.12 21.98 4.50
CA ALA A 127 -3.40 22.69 4.56
C ALA A 127 -3.23 24.07 5.22
N LYS A 128 -2.47 24.14 6.33
CA LYS A 128 -2.18 25.42 6.99
C LYS A 128 -1.54 26.42 6.03
N LYS A 129 -0.49 26.01 5.30
CA LYS A 129 0.15 26.88 4.29
C LYS A 129 -0.83 27.39 3.24
N ALA A 130 -1.73 26.53 2.73
CA ALA A 130 -2.73 26.93 1.78
C ALA A 130 -3.71 27.96 2.36
N PHE A 131 -4.18 27.76 3.59
CA PHE A 131 -5.07 28.72 4.26
C PHE A 131 -4.36 30.03 4.60
N ASP A 132 -3.11 30.00 5.04
CA ASP A 132 -2.32 31.19 5.31
C ASP A 132 -2.15 32.00 4.01
N TYR A 133 -1.79 31.34 2.90
CA TYR A 133 -1.70 31.99 1.59
C TYR A 133 -3.01 32.65 1.14
N ILE A 134 -4.16 31.97 1.33
CA ILE A 134 -5.49 32.54 0.99
C ILE A 134 -5.78 33.79 1.83
N ARG A 135 -5.42 33.79 3.12
CA ARG A 135 -5.65 34.93 4.02
C ARG A 135 -4.83 36.17 3.68
N GLU A 136 -3.67 36.00 3.02
CA GLU A 136 -2.81 37.09 2.59
C GLU A 136 -3.30 37.78 1.32
N GLN A 137 -4.33 37.22 0.65
CA GLN A 137 -4.92 37.81 -0.56
C GLN A 137 -6.11 38.69 -0.20
N ASP A 138 -6.21 39.86 -0.82
CA ASP A 138 -7.40 40.75 -0.69
C ASP A 138 -8.68 40.11 -1.23
N SER A 139 -8.54 39.35 -2.32
CA SER A 139 -9.60 38.46 -2.84
C SER A 139 -8.98 37.22 -3.51
N ALA A 140 -9.65 36.08 -3.39
CA ALA A 140 -9.17 34.85 -3.98
C ALA A 140 -10.32 33.94 -4.44
N PHE A 141 -10.14 33.29 -5.59
CA PHE A 141 -10.98 32.18 -6.02
C PHE A 141 -10.30 30.88 -5.64
N VAL A 142 -11.01 30.02 -4.90
CA VAL A 142 -10.48 28.71 -4.47
C VAL A 142 -11.24 27.61 -5.21
N LEU A 143 -10.53 26.87 -6.07
CA LEU A 143 -11.05 25.69 -6.73
C LEU A 143 -10.56 24.44 -5.99
N THR A 144 -11.50 23.60 -5.53
CA THR A 144 -11.17 22.29 -4.95
C THR A 144 -11.65 21.19 -5.87
N GLY A 145 -10.81 20.21 -6.14
CA GLY A 145 -11.14 19.06 -6.98
C GLY A 145 -10.62 17.75 -6.35
N ASP A 146 -11.26 16.64 -6.71
CA ASP A 146 -10.83 15.29 -6.34
C ASP A 146 -10.98 14.37 -7.55
N PHE A 147 -10.07 13.41 -7.67
CA PHE A 147 -10.16 12.40 -8.72
C PHE A 147 -10.94 11.19 -8.20
N GLU A 148 -12.08 10.92 -8.81
CA GLU A 148 -12.87 9.73 -8.47
C GLU A 148 -12.10 8.47 -8.84
N SER A 149 -12.05 7.52 -7.88
CA SER A 149 -11.37 6.22 -8.08
C SER A 149 -9.95 6.35 -8.65
N PHE A 150 -9.18 7.31 -8.15
CA PHE A 150 -7.85 7.65 -8.67
C PHE A 150 -6.96 6.41 -8.88
N PHE A 151 -6.84 5.57 -7.85
CA PHE A 151 -5.97 4.38 -7.92
C PHE A 151 -6.48 3.33 -8.91
N ASP A 152 -7.79 3.22 -9.08
CA ASP A 152 -8.41 2.25 -9.99
C ASP A 152 -8.29 2.69 -11.47
N ASN A 153 -8.05 4.00 -11.70
CA ASN A 153 -7.99 4.61 -13.03
C ASN A 153 -6.58 5.07 -13.44
N LEU A 154 -5.55 4.65 -12.70
CA LEU A 154 -4.17 4.97 -13.07
C LEU A 154 -3.78 4.35 -14.41
N ASN A 155 -3.34 5.20 -15.34
CA ASN A 155 -2.81 4.72 -16.61
C ASN A 155 -1.43 4.07 -16.41
N HIS A 156 -1.35 2.76 -16.55
CA HIS A 156 -0.13 1.98 -16.31
C HIS A 156 1.02 2.37 -17.26
N VAL A 157 0.71 2.70 -18.53
CA VAL A 157 1.73 3.13 -19.49
C VAL A 157 2.34 4.46 -19.05
N HIS A 158 1.50 5.40 -18.64
CA HIS A 158 1.95 6.68 -18.12
C HIS A 158 2.78 6.52 -16.84
N LEU A 159 2.30 5.71 -15.89
CA LEU A 159 3.02 5.43 -14.65
C LEU A 159 4.39 4.80 -14.92
N MET A 160 4.46 3.80 -15.80
CA MET A 160 5.72 3.18 -16.21
C MET A 160 6.68 4.16 -16.88
N THR A 161 6.16 5.05 -17.74
CA THR A 161 6.97 6.10 -18.39
C THR A 161 7.50 7.09 -17.35
N SER A 162 6.66 7.53 -16.43
CA SER A 162 7.03 8.43 -15.35
C SER A 162 8.08 7.80 -14.42
N LEU A 163 7.91 6.52 -14.07
CA LEU A 163 8.89 5.82 -13.24
C LEU A 163 10.25 5.67 -13.96
N ARG A 164 10.24 5.33 -15.26
CA ARG A 164 11.48 5.26 -16.06
C ARG A 164 12.21 6.60 -16.12
N SER A 165 11.48 7.70 -16.16
CA SER A 165 12.08 9.05 -16.20
C SER A 165 12.81 9.46 -14.91
N LEU A 166 12.67 8.68 -13.82
CA LEU A 166 13.45 8.88 -12.59
C LEU A 166 14.89 8.32 -12.72
N PHE A 167 15.14 7.48 -13.71
CA PHE A 167 16.45 6.85 -13.92
C PHE A 167 17.21 7.54 -15.05
N PRO A 168 18.51 7.87 -14.85
CA PRO A 168 19.30 8.56 -15.89
C PRO A 168 19.37 7.82 -17.23
N SER A 169 19.29 6.49 -17.20
CA SER A 169 19.29 5.66 -18.40
C SER A 169 17.94 5.64 -19.15
N GLY A 170 16.87 6.19 -18.55
CA GLY A 170 15.50 6.07 -19.06
C GLY A 170 14.95 4.64 -19.04
N ARG A 171 15.63 3.70 -18.37
CA ARG A 171 15.26 2.31 -18.25
C ARG A 171 15.17 1.90 -16.79
N LEU A 172 14.20 1.05 -16.47
CA LEU A 172 14.12 0.43 -15.15
C LEU A 172 15.14 -0.71 -15.08
N PRO A 173 15.91 -0.81 -13.99
CA PRO A 173 16.62 -2.05 -13.65
C PRO A 173 15.64 -3.23 -13.50
N ASP A 174 16.13 -4.45 -13.70
CA ASP A 174 15.27 -5.65 -13.76
C ASP A 174 14.53 -5.91 -12.43
N ASP A 175 15.17 -5.66 -11.32
CA ASP A 175 14.60 -5.74 -9.97
C ASP A 175 13.46 -4.70 -9.78
N HIS A 176 13.68 -3.44 -10.15
CA HIS A 176 12.64 -2.41 -10.13
C HIS A 176 11.48 -2.76 -11.06
N TYR A 177 11.78 -3.31 -12.25
CA TYR A 177 10.75 -3.74 -13.18
C TYR A 177 9.92 -4.89 -12.61
N GLN A 178 10.56 -5.87 -11.97
CA GLN A 178 9.87 -7.01 -11.34
C GLN A 178 8.93 -6.56 -10.23
N VAL A 179 9.36 -5.60 -9.39
CA VAL A 179 8.53 -5.07 -8.30
C VAL A 179 7.31 -4.32 -8.86
N ILE A 180 7.51 -3.34 -9.76
CA ILE A 180 6.39 -2.55 -10.30
C ILE A 180 5.43 -3.42 -11.12
N LYS A 181 5.92 -4.41 -11.87
CA LYS A 181 5.10 -5.37 -12.59
C LYS A 181 4.14 -6.10 -11.65
N ASN A 182 4.60 -6.53 -10.48
CA ASN A 182 3.77 -7.22 -9.50
C ASN A 182 2.81 -6.30 -8.75
N ILE A 183 3.11 -5.00 -8.65
CA ILE A 183 2.17 -4.00 -8.16
C ILE A 183 1.07 -3.74 -9.20
N LEU A 184 1.42 -3.62 -10.47
CA LEU A 184 0.46 -3.32 -11.55
C LEU A 184 -0.39 -4.54 -11.97
N HIS A 185 0.13 -5.75 -11.80
CA HIS A 185 -0.51 -7.01 -12.18
C HIS A 185 -0.55 -7.97 -10.99
N TYR A 186 -1.10 -7.51 -9.88
CA TYR A 186 -1.19 -8.35 -8.70
C TYR A 186 -2.31 -9.40 -8.80
N SER A 187 -2.12 -10.49 -8.13
CA SER A 187 -3.16 -11.46 -7.84
C SER A 187 -3.62 -11.31 -6.39
N CYS A 188 -4.86 -11.68 -6.11
CA CYS A 188 -5.36 -11.65 -4.75
C CYS A 188 -6.17 -12.90 -4.39
N TRP A 189 -6.20 -13.20 -3.10
CA TRP A 189 -7.02 -14.25 -2.51
C TRP A 189 -7.94 -13.62 -1.49
N PRO A 190 -9.28 -13.77 -1.64
CA PRO A 190 -10.23 -13.23 -0.68
C PRO A 190 -10.05 -13.87 0.70
N ILE A 191 -10.00 -13.05 1.75
CA ILE A 191 -9.91 -13.54 3.13
C ILE A 191 -11.13 -14.39 3.51
N ALA A 192 -12.28 -14.16 2.88
CA ALA A 192 -13.48 -14.96 3.07
C ALA A 192 -13.25 -16.45 2.74
N ASP A 193 -12.52 -16.73 1.64
CA ASP A 193 -12.21 -18.10 1.23
C ASP A 193 -11.22 -18.77 2.20
N LEU A 194 -10.29 -17.96 2.74
CA LEU A 194 -9.34 -18.43 3.75
C LEU A 194 -10.05 -18.72 5.08
N ALA A 195 -10.96 -17.83 5.50
CA ALA A 195 -11.77 -18.05 6.68
C ALA A 195 -12.63 -19.32 6.55
N ALA A 196 -13.26 -19.54 5.40
CA ALA A 196 -14.05 -20.74 5.13
C ALA A 196 -13.21 -22.03 5.20
N ARG A 197 -11.94 -22.00 4.77
CA ARG A 197 -11.02 -23.14 4.87
C ARG A 197 -10.66 -23.51 6.31
N HIS A 198 -10.69 -22.53 7.20
CA HIS A 198 -10.44 -22.70 8.64
C HIS A 198 -11.76 -22.82 9.43
N GLU A 199 -12.89 -23.06 8.75
CA GLU A 199 -14.22 -23.20 9.36
C GLU A 199 -14.62 -21.97 10.21
N LEU A 200 -14.10 -20.79 9.84
CA LEU A 200 -14.36 -19.54 10.53
C LEU A 200 -15.51 -18.78 9.85
N PRO A 201 -16.45 -18.20 10.62
CA PRO A 201 -17.57 -17.46 10.06
C PRO A 201 -17.13 -16.18 9.38
N TRP A 202 -17.64 -15.95 8.16
CA TRP A 202 -17.36 -14.72 7.39
C TRP A 202 -18.66 -14.13 6.83
N PRO A 203 -19.43 -13.38 7.63
CA PRO A 203 -20.67 -12.75 7.19
C PRO A 203 -20.43 -11.79 6.01
N ALA A 204 -21.29 -11.89 4.99
CA ALA A 204 -21.21 -11.02 3.83
C ALA A 204 -21.59 -9.56 4.16
N ILE A 205 -21.00 -8.63 3.41
CA ILE A 205 -21.39 -7.22 3.40
C ILE A 205 -22.47 -7.06 2.33
N ASP A 206 -23.60 -6.48 2.68
CA ASP A 206 -24.67 -6.12 1.74
C ASP A 206 -24.59 -4.61 1.45
N PRO A 207 -24.03 -4.19 0.31
CA PRO A 207 -23.84 -2.79 -0.02
C PRO A 207 -25.15 -2.03 -0.28
N THR A 208 -26.27 -2.76 -0.45
CA THR A 208 -27.58 -2.16 -0.73
C THR A 208 -28.31 -1.71 0.53
N ARG A 209 -27.89 -2.18 1.70
CA ARG A 209 -28.49 -1.82 2.98
C ARG A 209 -27.82 -0.61 3.60
N GLU A 210 -28.62 0.24 4.26
CA GLU A 210 -28.11 1.41 4.99
C GLU A 210 -27.04 1.05 6.03
N LYS A 211 -27.20 -0.07 6.73
CA LYS A 211 -26.23 -0.60 7.69
C LYS A 211 -25.34 -1.70 7.11
N MET A 212 -25.24 -1.87 5.83
CA MET A 212 -24.39 -2.83 5.08
C MET A 212 -24.10 -4.18 5.79
N ILE A 213 -23.90 -4.19 7.10
CA ILE A 213 -23.64 -5.36 7.95
C ILE A 213 -24.08 -5.04 9.39
N SER A 214 -24.56 -6.02 10.13
CA SER A 214 -24.91 -5.88 11.55
C SER A 214 -23.66 -5.78 12.43
N GLU A 215 -23.79 -5.22 13.61
CA GLU A 215 -22.68 -5.13 14.59
C GLU A 215 -22.19 -6.53 14.99
N ALA A 216 -23.12 -7.45 15.23
CA ALA A 216 -22.79 -8.85 15.55
C ALA A 216 -22.01 -9.54 14.41
N ALA A 217 -22.40 -9.32 13.15
CA ALA A 217 -21.69 -9.85 12.00
C ALA A 217 -20.30 -9.20 11.82
N THR A 218 -20.16 -7.91 12.13
CA THR A 218 -18.87 -7.22 12.14
C THR A 218 -17.94 -7.81 13.20
N GLU A 219 -18.45 -8.06 14.41
CA GLU A 219 -17.67 -8.68 15.49
C GLU A 219 -17.25 -10.11 15.13
N LEU A 220 -18.10 -10.89 14.46
CA LEU A 220 -17.74 -12.21 13.97
C LEU A 220 -16.57 -12.15 12.97
N ARG A 221 -16.58 -11.21 12.02
CA ARG A 221 -15.45 -11.00 11.10
C ARG A 221 -14.15 -10.66 11.83
N PHE A 222 -14.21 -9.74 12.80
CA PHE A 222 -13.03 -9.41 13.62
C PHE A 222 -12.53 -10.61 14.44
N LYS A 223 -13.43 -11.42 14.98
CA LYS A 223 -13.06 -12.65 15.68
C LYS A 223 -12.36 -13.63 14.75
N SER A 224 -12.89 -13.84 13.55
CA SER A 224 -12.26 -14.69 12.53
C SER A 224 -10.89 -14.19 12.09
N ILE A 225 -10.71 -12.88 11.92
CA ILE A 225 -9.40 -12.29 11.65
C ILE A 225 -8.43 -12.55 12.80
N ARG A 226 -8.88 -12.40 14.04
CA ARG A 226 -8.04 -12.69 15.22
C ARG A 226 -7.61 -14.16 15.27
N GLU A 227 -8.50 -15.10 14.94
CA GLU A 227 -8.16 -16.52 14.87
C GLU A 227 -7.16 -16.82 13.72
N LEU A 228 -7.39 -16.28 12.53
CA LEU A 228 -6.44 -16.42 11.42
C LEU A 228 -5.05 -15.87 11.80
N ASN A 229 -5.01 -14.74 12.51
CA ASN A 229 -3.76 -14.10 12.92
C ASN A 229 -2.98 -14.86 14.01
N LYS A 230 -3.59 -15.87 14.64
CA LYS A 230 -2.86 -16.78 15.55
C LYS A 230 -2.03 -17.82 14.78
N LEU A 231 -2.37 -18.06 13.51
CA LEU A 231 -1.63 -18.98 12.66
C LEU A 231 -0.25 -18.40 12.33
N ASP A 232 0.74 -19.24 12.21
CA ASP A 232 2.05 -18.85 11.70
C ASP A 232 2.00 -18.65 10.19
N VAL A 233 1.37 -19.60 9.48
CA VAL A 233 1.09 -19.56 8.05
C VAL A 233 -0.37 -19.95 7.82
N ILE A 234 -1.09 -19.18 6.97
CA ILE A 234 -2.52 -19.45 6.71
C ILE A 234 -2.72 -20.76 5.95
N LEU A 235 -1.88 -21.03 4.93
CA LEU A 235 -1.90 -22.28 4.17
C LEU A 235 -0.49 -22.80 3.99
N PRO A 236 -0.26 -24.11 4.19
CA PRO A 236 0.99 -24.76 3.82
C PRO A 236 1.31 -24.54 2.33
N LYS A 237 2.58 -24.41 1.98
CA LYS A 237 3.03 -24.16 0.60
C LYS A 237 2.50 -25.17 -0.41
N SER A 238 2.44 -26.45 -0.04
CA SER A 238 1.88 -27.51 -0.87
C SER A 238 0.40 -27.27 -1.20
N GLU A 239 -0.37 -26.90 -0.19
CA GLU A 239 -1.81 -26.63 -0.33
C GLU A 239 -2.07 -25.34 -1.10
N PHE A 240 -1.26 -24.29 -0.87
CA PHE A 240 -1.28 -23.07 -1.67
C PHE A 240 -1.02 -23.37 -3.16
N LEU A 241 -0.02 -24.16 -3.49
CA LEU A 241 0.31 -24.52 -4.87
C LEU A 241 -0.79 -25.32 -5.56
N ALA A 242 -1.44 -26.23 -4.84
CA ALA A 242 -2.56 -27.02 -5.36
C ALA A 242 -3.82 -26.18 -5.65
N ASN A 243 -3.95 -25.00 -5.07
CA ASN A 243 -5.13 -24.14 -5.18
C ASN A 243 -4.88 -22.83 -5.94
N LYS A 244 -3.80 -22.73 -6.71
CA LYS A 244 -3.48 -21.53 -7.51
C LYS A 244 -4.62 -21.05 -8.43
N SER A 245 -5.48 -21.95 -8.89
CA SER A 245 -6.65 -21.61 -9.73
C SER A 245 -7.70 -20.76 -9.02
N LYS A 246 -7.69 -20.69 -7.68
CA LYS A 246 -8.57 -19.84 -6.88
C LYS A 246 -8.04 -18.41 -6.71
N VAL A 247 -6.82 -18.15 -7.14
CA VAL A 247 -6.21 -16.83 -7.13
C VAL A 247 -6.86 -15.98 -8.22
N ILE A 248 -7.50 -14.91 -7.82
CA ILE A 248 -8.10 -13.96 -8.75
C ILE A 248 -7.00 -13.02 -9.22
N THR A 249 -6.61 -13.15 -10.49
CA THR A 249 -5.77 -12.14 -11.13
C THR A 249 -6.68 -10.99 -11.54
N ARG A 250 -6.50 -9.84 -10.93
CA ARG A 250 -7.18 -8.62 -11.35
C ARG A 250 -6.19 -7.80 -12.18
N PRO A 251 -6.34 -7.73 -13.51
CA PRO A 251 -5.77 -6.60 -14.24
C PRO A 251 -6.48 -5.36 -13.72
N TRP A 252 -5.75 -4.36 -13.35
CA TRP A 252 -6.31 -3.02 -13.21
C TRP A 252 -7.00 -2.69 -14.53
N LYS A 253 -8.26 -2.28 -14.47
CA LYS A 253 -9.00 -1.84 -15.66
C LYS A 253 -8.45 -0.53 -16.17
#